data_5ff7c6c03b6bd585b1e950c6e3c0ae26
#
_entry.id   5ff7c6c03b6bd585b1e950c6e3c0ae26
#
_cell.length_a   1.000
_cell.length_b   1.000
_cell.length_c   1.000
_cell.angle_alpha   90.00
_cell.angle_beta   90.00
_cell.angle_gamma   90.00
#
_symmetry.space_group_name_H-M   'P 1'
#
loop_
_entity.id
_entity.type
_entity.pdbx_description
1 polymer ?
#
loop_
_entity_poly.entity_id
_entity_poly.type
_entity_poly.pdbx_seq_one_letter_code
_entity_poly.pdbx_strand_id
1 'polypeptide(L)'
;MLPFSRSSVLRSLAVLGLAGAVLSGCAATQADSRQRQVASLLAFLYPAKTAVPPLSDRVAELKVPFRIGIAFVPQAGNPQQQLSEVDRQRLMSAVRAAFVNYPFVSEIETVPTMYLEAGGGFANLDRIAQLLRLDVVALVAYDQVQNADASGWSFLYWTGIGAYVVEGDRYDVLTAVEVAVFDVRSRRLLLRAAGSSREGGSATLVGFAEKSRAARVSGFDHAMAQLIENLRNEVQVFRERAPKDPGIRLVLPPGYDPAAKR
;
A
#
# COMPACT_ATOMS: atom_id res chain seq x y z
N MET A 1 -47.05 -60.16 19.79
CA MET A 1 -46.22 -59.89 18.61
C MET A 1 -46.86 -58.70 17.90
N LEU A 2 -46.24 -57.51 18.04
CA LEU A 2 -46.72 -56.27 17.39
C LEU A 2 -45.96 -56.11 16.07
N PRO A 3 -46.60 -55.84 14.93
CA PRO A 3 -45.94 -55.67 13.66
C PRO A 3 -45.29 -54.28 13.61
N PHE A 4 -43.95 -54.26 13.59
CA PHE A 4 -43.22 -53.03 13.27
C PHE A 4 -43.49 -52.63 11.84
N SER A 5 -44.18 -51.48 11.68
CA SER A 5 -44.55 -50.95 10.37
C SER A 5 -43.26 -50.50 9.60
N ARG A 6 -43.00 -51.08 8.46
CA ARG A 6 -41.86 -50.74 7.55
C ARG A 6 -41.85 -49.24 7.16
N SER A 7 -42.97 -48.57 7.29
CA SER A 7 -43.11 -47.13 6.97
C SER A 7 -42.46 -46.21 8.01
N SER A 8 -42.43 -46.63 9.28
CA SER A 8 -41.78 -45.81 10.33
C SER A 8 -40.25 -45.86 10.23
N VAL A 9 -39.67 -47.00 9.87
CA VAL A 9 -38.22 -47.17 9.71
C VAL A 9 -37.70 -46.35 8.50
N LEU A 10 -38.45 -46.37 7.39
CA LEU A 10 -38.09 -45.55 6.21
C LEU A 10 -38.13 -44.04 6.49
N ARG A 11 -39.13 -43.60 7.25
CA ARG A 11 -39.22 -42.17 7.65
C ARG A 11 -38.07 -41.75 8.57
N SER A 12 -37.68 -42.60 9.52
CA SER A 12 -36.54 -42.32 10.40
C SER A 12 -35.21 -42.30 9.66
N LEU A 13 -35.00 -43.18 8.68
CA LEU A 13 -33.82 -43.20 7.83
C LEU A 13 -33.75 -41.97 6.90
N ALA A 14 -34.86 -41.52 6.37
CA ALA A 14 -34.94 -40.32 5.56
C ALA A 14 -34.63 -39.01 6.35
N VAL A 15 -35.11 -38.93 7.60
CA VAL A 15 -34.82 -37.81 8.49
C VAL A 15 -33.35 -37.81 8.93
N LEU A 16 -32.75 -38.97 9.22
CA LEU A 16 -31.32 -39.05 9.52
C LEU A 16 -30.45 -38.68 8.31
N GLY A 17 -30.84 -39.12 7.12
CA GLY A 17 -30.12 -38.76 5.85
C GLY A 17 -30.18 -37.27 5.55
N LEU A 18 -31.33 -36.64 5.78
CA LEU A 18 -31.50 -35.21 5.59
C LEU A 18 -30.71 -34.37 6.62
N ALA A 19 -30.70 -34.82 7.89
CA ALA A 19 -29.87 -34.21 8.93
C ALA A 19 -28.36 -34.33 8.65
N GLY A 20 -27.92 -35.49 8.10
CA GLY A 20 -26.52 -35.67 7.69
C GLY A 20 -26.11 -34.81 6.51
N ALA A 21 -27.00 -34.56 5.55
CA ALA A 21 -26.75 -33.71 4.38
C ALA A 21 -26.66 -32.22 4.76
N VAL A 22 -27.42 -31.76 5.74
CA VAL A 22 -27.36 -30.38 6.24
C VAL A 22 -26.07 -30.12 7.04
N LEU A 23 -25.56 -31.12 7.77
CA LEU A 23 -24.32 -31.01 8.54
C LEU A 23 -23.06 -31.03 7.65
N SER A 24 -23.09 -31.70 6.50
CA SER A 24 -21.95 -31.73 5.57
C SER A 24 -21.83 -30.45 4.69
N GLY A 25 -22.89 -29.68 4.53
CA GLY A 25 -22.89 -28.45 3.74
C GLY A 25 -22.17 -27.25 4.40
N CYS A 26 -21.97 -27.25 5.72
CA CYS A 26 -21.37 -26.12 6.42
C CYS A 26 -19.87 -26.24 6.67
N ALA A 27 -19.25 -27.39 6.39
CA ALA A 27 -17.80 -27.57 6.58
C ALA A 27 -16.94 -26.97 5.44
N ALA A 28 -17.53 -26.50 4.36
CA ALA A 28 -16.83 -26.10 3.15
C ALA A 28 -16.53 -24.58 3.02
N THR A 29 -16.81 -23.77 4.05
CA THR A 29 -16.69 -22.29 3.95
C THR A 29 -15.65 -21.68 4.90
N GLN A 30 -14.69 -22.45 5.39
CA GLN A 30 -13.48 -21.87 5.99
C GLN A 30 -12.48 -21.55 4.87
N ALA A 31 -12.83 -20.60 4.01
CA ALA A 31 -11.88 -20.08 3.04
C ALA A 31 -10.92 -19.14 3.77
N ASP A 32 -9.65 -19.52 3.84
CA ASP A 32 -8.53 -18.60 4.07
C ASP A 32 -8.77 -17.34 3.22
N SER A 33 -9.18 -16.25 3.86
CA SER A 33 -9.43 -15.01 3.12
C SER A 33 -8.15 -14.23 3.01
N ARG A 34 -7.50 -14.32 1.86
CA ARG A 34 -6.35 -13.48 1.52
C ARG A 34 -6.83 -12.25 0.77
N GLN A 35 -6.63 -11.09 1.38
CA GLN A 35 -6.88 -9.80 0.73
C GLN A 35 -5.55 -9.13 0.40
N ARG A 36 -5.40 -8.67 -0.84
CA ARG A 36 -4.19 -7.97 -1.30
C ARG A 36 -4.56 -6.65 -1.97
N GLN A 37 -3.84 -5.60 -1.56
CA GLN A 37 -3.95 -4.26 -2.13
C GLN A 37 -2.58 -3.87 -2.72
N VAL A 38 -2.54 -3.56 -4.00
CA VAL A 38 -1.29 -3.23 -4.69
C VAL A 38 -1.43 -1.97 -5.50
N ALA A 39 -0.54 -1.01 -5.26
CA ALA A 39 -0.31 0.13 -6.13
C ALA A 39 1.11 0.00 -6.71
N SER A 40 1.21 -0.55 -7.93
CA SER A 40 2.49 -0.88 -8.54
C SER A 40 3.07 0.30 -9.32
N LEU A 41 4.28 0.72 -8.96
CA LEU A 41 5.03 1.75 -9.67
C LEU A 41 5.27 1.38 -11.14
N LEU A 42 5.67 0.13 -11.41
CA LEU A 42 5.94 -0.32 -12.78
C LEU A 42 4.67 -0.38 -13.62
N ALA A 43 3.54 -0.83 -13.06
CA ALA A 43 2.27 -0.86 -13.78
C ALA A 43 1.76 0.56 -14.10
N PHE A 44 2.08 1.54 -13.26
CA PHE A 44 1.77 2.95 -13.53
C PHE A 44 2.68 3.54 -14.61
N LEU A 45 4.01 3.40 -14.46
CA LEU A 45 4.99 4.02 -15.37
C LEU A 45 5.03 3.33 -16.75
N TYR A 46 4.85 2.01 -16.80
CA TYR A 46 4.98 1.19 -18.00
C TYR A 46 3.77 0.24 -18.11
N PRO A 47 2.60 0.73 -18.51
CA PRO A 47 1.44 -0.12 -18.71
C PRO A 47 1.74 -1.16 -19.80
N ALA A 48 1.25 -2.40 -19.60
CA ALA A 48 1.61 -3.60 -20.40
C ALA A 48 1.40 -3.46 -21.91
N LYS A 49 0.63 -2.46 -22.36
CA LYS A 49 0.37 -2.18 -23.78
C LYS A 49 1.28 -1.12 -24.39
N THR A 50 2.15 -0.53 -23.60
CA THR A 50 3.05 0.53 -24.06
C THR A 50 4.45 -0.02 -24.18
N ALA A 51 5.11 0.16 -25.34
CA ALA A 51 6.50 -0.19 -25.50
C ALA A 51 7.34 0.60 -24.47
N VAL A 52 8.25 -0.08 -23.79
CA VAL A 52 9.19 0.58 -22.89
C VAL A 52 10.01 1.56 -23.72
N PRO A 53 9.97 2.88 -23.43
CA PRO A 53 10.78 3.84 -24.17
C PRO A 53 12.26 3.46 -24.07
N PRO A 54 13.05 3.74 -25.10
CA PRO A 54 14.49 3.55 -25.02
C PRO A 54 15.05 4.36 -23.84
N LEU A 55 16.12 3.85 -23.23
CA LEU A 55 16.82 4.55 -22.15
C LEU A 55 17.12 5.98 -22.60
N SER A 56 16.74 6.93 -21.77
CA SER A 56 17.01 8.34 -22.02
C SER A 56 18.46 8.62 -21.65
N ASP A 57 19.30 9.01 -22.64
CA ASP A 57 20.66 9.51 -22.39
C ASP A 57 20.66 10.95 -21.83
N ARG A 58 19.46 11.47 -21.49
CA ARG A 58 19.34 12.82 -20.94
C ARG A 58 19.97 12.90 -19.57
N VAL A 59 20.83 13.88 -19.39
CA VAL A 59 21.38 14.24 -18.09
C VAL A 59 20.27 14.89 -17.26
N ALA A 60 20.11 14.44 -16.02
CA ALA A 60 19.20 15.09 -15.07
C ALA A 60 19.81 16.43 -14.64
N GLU A 61 19.17 17.55 -14.99
CA GLU A 61 19.59 18.88 -14.57
C GLU A 61 18.77 19.33 -13.36
N LEU A 62 19.37 19.24 -12.17
CA LEU A 62 18.73 19.58 -10.91
C LEU A 62 19.10 21.01 -10.49
N LYS A 63 18.16 21.92 -10.66
CA LYS A 63 18.30 23.33 -10.23
C LYS A 63 17.87 23.45 -8.77
N VAL A 64 18.83 23.66 -7.90
CA VAL A 64 18.61 23.78 -6.45
C VAL A 64 18.26 25.24 -6.10
N PRO A 65 17.28 25.47 -5.22
CA PRO A 65 16.35 24.51 -4.62
C PRO A 65 15.22 24.11 -5.59
N PHE A 66 14.82 22.85 -5.59
CA PHE A 66 13.81 22.33 -6.51
C PHE A 66 12.47 22.07 -5.81
N ARG A 67 11.40 22.08 -6.62
CA ARG A 67 10.02 21.83 -6.21
C ARG A 67 9.68 20.35 -6.39
N ILE A 68 9.20 19.71 -5.31
CA ILE A 68 8.93 18.28 -5.26
C ILE A 68 7.42 18.03 -5.22
N GLY A 69 6.90 17.17 -6.08
CA GLY A 69 5.56 16.60 -5.94
C GLY A 69 5.62 15.24 -5.27
N ILE A 70 4.77 14.99 -4.27
CA ILE A 70 4.59 13.65 -3.68
C ILE A 70 3.21 13.15 -4.06
N ALA A 71 3.14 11.93 -4.61
CA ALA A 71 1.90 11.30 -5.02
C ALA A 71 1.89 9.81 -4.71
N PHE A 72 0.74 9.28 -4.27
CA PHE A 72 0.51 7.85 -4.32
C PHE A 72 0.18 7.39 -5.73
N VAL A 73 0.83 6.31 -6.16
CA VAL A 73 0.50 5.66 -7.44
C VAL A 73 -0.94 5.14 -7.39
N PRO A 74 -1.73 5.32 -8.46
CA PRO A 74 -3.09 4.81 -8.53
C PRO A 74 -3.13 3.29 -8.36
N GLN A 75 -4.05 2.82 -7.55
CA GLN A 75 -4.28 1.40 -7.33
C GLN A 75 -5.26 0.87 -8.36
N ALA A 76 -4.95 -0.29 -8.94
CA ALA A 76 -5.91 -1.09 -9.67
C ALA A 76 -6.67 -2.01 -8.71
N GLY A 77 -8.00 -2.11 -8.82
CA GLY A 77 -8.80 -3.03 -8.01
C GLY A 77 -10.00 -2.40 -7.32
N ASN A 78 -10.56 -3.10 -6.32
CA ASN A 78 -11.79 -2.72 -5.65
C ASN A 78 -11.60 -1.42 -4.83
N PRO A 79 -12.40 -0.35 -5.10
CA PRO A 79 -12.30 0.91 -4.38
C PRO A 79 -12.50 0.80 -2.85
N GLN A 80 -13.32 -0.17 -2.39
CA GLN A 80 -13.60 -0.36 -0.96
C GLN A 80 -12.41 -0.90 -0.16
N GLN A 81 -11.41 -1.45 -0.85
CA GLN A 81 -10.20 -1.99 -0.24
C GLN A 81 -9.02 -1.02 -0.37
N GLN A 82 -9.20 0.12 -1.01
CA GLN A 82 -8.14 1.09 -1.21
C GLN A 82 -7.88 1.91 0.06
N LEU A 83 -6.63 2.35 0.22
CA LEU A 83 -6.28 3.36 1.20
C LEU A 83 -7.08 4.63 0.91
N SER A 84 -7.75 5.17 1.94
CA SER A 84 -8.58 6.36 1.77
C SER A 84 -7.73 7.57 1.35
N GLU A 85 -8.32 8.52 0.63
CA GLU A 85 -7.58 9.74 0.25
C GLU A 85 -7.15 10.55 1.48
N VAL A 86 -7.94 10.51 2.56
CA VAL A 86 -7.59 11.15 3.84
C VAL A 86 -6.32 10.52 4.42
N ASP A 87 -6.22 9.18 4.42
CA ASP A 87 -5.02 8.50 4.91
C ASP A 87 -3.82 8.76 4.02
N ARG A 88 -4.00 8.78 2.69
CA ARG A 88 -2.92 9.15 1.75
C ARG A 88 -2.39 10.55 2.02
N GLN A 89 -3.28 11.53 2.19
CA GLN A 89 -2.90 12.91 2.51
C GLN A 89 -2.17 13.00 3.86
N ARG A 90 -2.64 12.26 4.87
CA ARG A 90 -1.99 12.19 6.17
C ARG A 90 -0.56 11.61 6.08
N LEU A 91 -0.39 10.51 5.36
CA LEU A 91 0.92 9.88 5.16
C LEU A 91 1.87 10.76 4.34
N MET A 92 1.39 11.38 3.26
CA MET A 92 2.19 12.33 2.47
C MET A 92 2.60 13.55 3.29
N SER A 93 1.74 14.03 4.19
CA SER A 93 2.05 15.14 5.09
C SER A 93 3.16 14.80 6.07
N ALA A 94 3.26 13.55 6.53
CA ALA A 94 4.37 13.09 7.36
C ALA A 94 5.71 13.11 6.59
N VAL A 95 5.73 12.67 5.34
CA VAL A 95 6.90 12.78 4.47
C VAL A 95 7.26 14.24 4.23
N ARG A 96 6.29 15.08 3.89
CA ARG A 96 6.52 16.53 3.71
C ARG A 96 7.16 17.16 4.93
N ALA A 97 6.62 16.92 6.12
CA ALA A 97 7.16 17.47 7.37
C ALA A 97 8.61 17.05 7.64
N ALA A 98 9.00 15.84 7.22
CA ALA A 98 10.35 15.33 7.40
C ALA A 98 11.39 15.97 6.47
N PHE A 99 10.97 16.49 5.30
CA PHE A 99 11.89 16.93 4.24
C PHE A 99 11.77 18.40 3.83
N VAL A 100 10.72 19.13 4.24
CA VAL A 100 10.48 20.52 3.82
C VAL A 100 11.59 21.49 4.22
N ASN A 101 12.32 21.18 5.28
CA ASN A 101 13.39 22.06 5.83
C ASN A 101 14.79 21.79 5.23
N TYR A 102 14.90 20.92 4.24
CA TYR A 102 16.19 20.71 3.56
C TYR A 102 16.51 21.89 2.63
N PRO A 103 17.78 22.38 2.60
CA PRO A 103 18.14 23.59 1.84
C PRO A 103 17.98 23.40 0.32
N PHE A 104 18.00 22.17 -0.19
CA PHE A 104 17.78 21.85 -1.59
C PHE A 104 16.29 21.76 -1.98
N VAL A 105 15.37 21.91 -1.02
CA VAL A 105 13.93 21.87 -1.25
C VAL A 105 13.37 23.28 -1.20
N SER A 106 12.72 23.73 -2.27
CA SER A 106 11.96 24.98 -2.28
C SER A 106 10.56 24.80 -1.70
N GLU A 107 9.91 23.74 -2.13
CA GLU A 107 8.54 23.39 -1.74
C GLU A 107 8.27 21.92 -1.95
N ILE A 108 7.40 21.35 -1.12
CA ILE A 108 6.86 20.00 -1.31
C ILE A 108 5.35 20.09 -1.45
N GLU A 109 4.86 19.70 -2.64
CA GLU A 109 3.45 19.68 -3.00
C GLU A 109 2.89 18.26 -2.86
N THR A 110 1.76 18.12 -2.18
CA THR A 110 1.04 16.83 -2.12
C THR A 110 0.07 16.75 -3.28
N VAL A 111 0.32 15.85 -4.21
CA VAL A 111 -0.50 15.68 -5.42
C VAL A 111 -1.65 14.71 -5.14
N PRO A 112 -2.91 15.16 -5.27
CA PRO A 112 -4.07 14.29 -5.10
C PRO A 112 -4.04 13.12 -6.09
N THR A 113 -4.40 11.92 -5.63
CA THR A 113 -4.39 10.69 -6.47
C THR A 113 -5.30 10.82 -7.69
N MET A 114 -6.34 11.64 -7.63
CA MET A 114 -7.26 11.88 -8.75
C MET A 114 -6.59 12.54 -9.98
N TYR A 115 -5.40 13.15 -9.84
CA TYR A 115 -4.64 13.70 -10.96
C TYR A 115 -3.81 12.65 -11.69
N LEU A 116 -3.60 11.48 -11.06
CA LEU A 116 -2.87 10.37 -11.65
C LEU A 116 -3.85 9.40 -12.31
N GLU A 117 -3.65 9.16 -13.60
CA GLU A 117 -4.40 8.19 -14.37
C GLU A 117 -3.78 6.78 -14.19
N ALA A 118 -4.59 5.75 -13.99
CA ALA A 118 -4.07 4.39 -13.93
C ALA A 118 -3.36 4.05 -15.25
N GLY A 119 -2.07 3.69 -15.18
CA GLY A 119 -1.25 3.46 -16.36
C GLY A 119 -0.91 4.72 -17.17
N GLY A 120 -1.07 5.92 -16.59
CA GLY A 120 -0.81 7.20 -17.28
C GLY A 120 0.66 7.48 -17.56
N GLY A 121 1.57 6.78 -16.88
CA GLY A 121 3.00 6.81 -17.13
C GLY A 121 3.63 8.18 -17.02
N PHE A 122 4.79 8.33 -17.65
CA PHE A 122 5.50 9.60 -17.67
C PHE A 122 4.73 10.72 -18.38
N ALA A 123 3.86 10.41 -19.33
CA ALA A 123 3.05 11.42 -20.01
C ALA A 123 2.05 12.09 -19.06
N ASN A 124 1.49 11.34 -18.12
CA ASN A 124 0.64 11.90 -17.06
C ASN A 124 1.47 12.72 -16.06
N LEU A 125 2.65 12.23 -15.68
CA LEU A 125 3.57 12.96 -14.80
C LEU A 125 4.03 14.29 -15.41
N ASP A 126 4.34 14.34 -16.71
CA ASP A 126 4.73 15.55 -17.42
C ASP A 126 3.63 16.62 -17.35
N ARG A 127 2.35 16.22 -17.53
CA ARG A 127 1.18 17.13 -17.41
C ARG A 127 1.03 17.70 -16.00
N ILE A 128 1.15 16.84 -14.99
CA ILE A 128 1.03 17.24 -13.58
C ILE A 128 2.19 18.15 -13.19
N ALA A 129 3.41 17.80 -13.61
CA ALA A 129 4.59 18.59 -13.32
C ALA A 129 4.52 19.99 -13.95
N GLN A 130 3.99 20.11 -15.16
CA GLN A 130 3.74 21.42 -15.80
C GLN A 130 2.68 22.22 -15.05
N LEU A 131 1.57 21.59 -14.66
CA LEU A 131 0.48 22.24 -13.94
C LEU A 131 0.94 22.79 -12.59
N LEU A 132 1.69 22.00 -11.82
CA LEU A 132 2.13 22.31 -10.46
C LEU A 132 3.56 22.86 -10.41
N ARG A 133 4.22 23.01 -11.56
CA ARG A 133 5.60 23.50 -11.72
C ARG A 133 6.61 22.66 -10.92
N LEU A 134 6.49 21.33 -10.99
CA LEU A 134 7.36 20.41 -10.28
C LEU A 134 8.64 20.14 -11.08
N ASP A 135 9.77 20.09 -10.39
CA ASP A 135 11.04 19.67 -10.96
C ASP A 135 11.25 18.16 -10.75
N VAL A 136 10.85 17.68 -9.57
CA VAL A 136 11.05 16.30 -9.10
C VAL A 136 9.71 15.74 -8.63
N VAL A 137 9.48 14.45 -8.89
CA VAL A 137 8.28 13.73 -8.42
C VAL A 137 8.68 12.51 -7.61
N ALA A 138 8.14 12.41 -6.41
CA ALA A 138 8.24 11.27 -5.51
C ALA A 138 6.95 10.44 -5.62
N LEU A 139 7.05 9.26 -6.23
CA LEU A 139 5.93 8.33 -6.38
C LEU A 139 5.95 7.29 -5.27
N VAL A 140 4.88 7.24 -4.49
CA VAL A 140 4.70 6.27 -3.41
C VAL A 140 3.88 5.10 -3.91
N ALA A 141 4.49 3.94 -3.96
CA ALA A 141 3.85 2.66 -4.26
C ALA A 141 3.69 1.83 -2.99
N TYR A 142 2.76 0.91 -2.96
CA TYR A 142 2.58 0.01 -1.81
C TYR A 142 2.02 -1.35 -2.21
N ASP A 143 2.30 -2.33 -1.35
CA ASP A 143 1.71 -3.66 -1.36
C ASP A 143 1.29 -4.01 0.07
N GLN A 144 0.01 -4.25 0.29
CA GLN A 144 -0.50 -4.71 1.58
C GLN A 144 -1.24 -6.02 1.41
N VAL A 145 -0.81 -7.02 2.17
CA VAL A 145 -1.43 -8.34 2.20
C VAL A 145 -2.01 -8.58 3.59
N GLN A 146 -3.27 -8.92 3.64
CA GLN A 146 -3.94 -9.40 4.85
C GLN A 146 -4.27 -10.87 4.68
N ASN A 147 -3.82 -11.69 5.61
CA ASN A 147 -4.25 -13.07 5.76
C ASN A 147 -5.17 -13.15 6.99
N ALA A 148 -6.22 -13.93 6.88
CA ALA A 148 -7.14 -14.21 7.99
C ALA A 148 -7.32 -15.71 8.10
N ASP A 149 -6.96 -16.27 9.26
CA ASP A 149 -7.07 -17.68 9.58
C ASP A 149 -8.11 -17.86 10.67
N ALA A 150 -9.08 -18.75 10.45
CA ALA A 150 -10.00 -19.17 11.49
C ALA A 150 -9.30 -20.17 12.41
N SER A 151 -9.27 -19.90 13.71
CA SER A 151 -8.71 -20.86 14.69
C SER A 151 -9.69 -22.00 14.97
N GLY A 152 -9.18 -23.11 15.53
CA GLY A 152 -10.00 -24.24 15.94
C GLY A 152 -11.11 -23.92 16.95
N TRP A 153 -11.07 -22.75 17.59
CA TRP A 153 -12.10 -22.25 18.51
C TRP A 153 -13.27 -21.58 17.81
N SER A 154 -13.21 -21.34 16.51
CA SER A 154 -14.28 -20.71 15.71
C SER A 154 -15.59 -21.49 15.74
N PHE A 155 -15.56 -22.82 16.07
CA PHE A 155 -16.79 -23.60 16.25
C PHE A 155 -17.69 -23.08 17.39
N LEU A 156 -17.12 -22.38 18.40
CA LEU A 156 -17.89 -21.78 19.47
C LEU A 156 -18.76 -20.59 19.02
N TYR A 157 -18.51 -20.04 17.83
CA TYR A 157 -19.35 -18.99 17.24
C TYR A 157 -20.79 -19.43 17.02
N TRP A 158 -21.04 -20.74 16.88
CA TRP A 158 -22.36 -21.34 16.76
C TRP A 158 -23.21 -21.18 18.03
N THR A 159 -22.61 -20.89 19.16
CA THR A 159 -23.35 -20.67 20.43
C THR A 159 -23.98 -19.27 20.49
N GLY A 160 -23.73 -18.39 19.52
CA GLY A 160 -24.16 -17.00 19.52
C GLY A 160 -23.36 -16.12 20.49
N ILE A 161 -23.07 -16.59 21.69
CA ILE A 161 -22.24 -15.89 22.69
C ILE A 161 -20.77 -15.97 22.30
N GLY A 162 -20.31 -17.08 21.75
CA GLY A 162 -18.94 -17.29 21.33
C GLY A 162 -18.48 -16.28 20.27
N ALA A 163 -19.38 -15.81 19.40
CA ALA A 163 -19.07 -14.78 18.40
C ALA A 163 -18.62 -13.43 18.99
N TYR A 164 -18.98 -13.16 20.23
CA TYR A 164 -18.64 -11.91 20.94
C TYR A 164 -17.48 -12.05 21.93
N VAL A 165 -17.22 -13.26 22.42
CA VAL A 165 -16.30 -13.47 23.55
C VAL A 165 -15.05 -14.23 23.14
N VAL A 166 -15.17 -15.17 22.18
CA VAL A 166 -14.04 -16.01 21.77
C VAL A 166 -13.25 -15.32 20.66
N GLU A 167 -11.96 -15.05 20.90
CA GLU A 167 -11.01 -14.58 19.89
C GLU A 167 -10.50 -15.78 19.07
N GLY A 168 -11.37 -16.30 18.21
CA GLY A 168 -11.09 -17.48 17.37
C GLY A 168 -10.45 -17.17 16.04
N ASP A 169 -10.51 -15.90 15.55
CA ASP A 169 -9.97 -15.51 14.27
C ASP A 169 -8.67 -14.75 14.44
N ARG A 170 -7.66 -15.15 13.67
CA ARG A 170 -6.36 -14.47 13.63
C ARG A 170 -6.24 -13.67 12.35
N TYR A 171 -5.56 -12.54 12.43
CA TYR A 171 -5.20 -11.76 11.25
C TYR A 171 -3.71 -11.44 11.28
N ASP A 172 -3.13 -11.38 10.09
CA ASP A 172 -1.74 -10.99 9.84
C ASP A 172 -1.73 -10.03 8.65
N VAL A 173 -1.27 -8.82 8.88
CA VAL A 173 -1.22 -7.74 7.87
C VAL A 173 0.23 -7.42 7.61
N LEU A 174 0.69 -7.66 6.39
CA LEU A 174 2.01 -7.27 5.91
C LEU A 174 1.86 -6.05 5.03
N THR A 175 2.56 -4.99 5.35
CA THR A 175 2.56 -3.75 4.56
C THR A 175 3.97 -3.44 4.10
N ALA A 176 4.14 -3.22 2.81
CA ALA A 176 5.36 -2.69 2.21
C ALA A 176 5.02 -1.38 1.49
N VAL A 177 5.82 -0.36 1.69
CA VAL A 177 5.74 0.92 0.98
C VAL A 177 7.08 1.23 0.34
N GLU A 178 7.08 1.80 -0.84
CA GLU A 178 8.27 2.23 -1.55
C GLU A 178 8.05 3.64 -2.10
N VAL A 179 9.07 4.48 -2.02
CA VAL A 179 9.11 5.74 -2.73
C VAL A 179 10.20 5.71 -3.78
N ALA A 180 9.88 6.14 -4.98
CA ALA A 180 10.83 6.34 -6.07
C ALA A 180 10.77 7.80 -6.52
N VAL A 181 11.93 8.46 -6.51
CA VAL A 181 12.07 9.89 -6.80
C VAL A 181 12.69 10.07 -8.17
N PHE A 182 11.96 10.77 -9.05
CA PHE A 182 12.36 10.98 -10.44
C PHE A 182 12.57 12.47 -10.74
N ASP A 183 13.62 12.77 -11.51
CA ASP A 183 13.65 14.00 -12.28
C ASP A 183 12.65 13.90 -13.42
N VAL A 184 11.71 14.84 -13.48
CA VAL A 184 10.59 14.77 -14.43
C VAL A 184 11.09 14.90 -15.88
N ARG A 185 12.04 15.79 -16.13
CA ARG A 185 12.51 16.13 -17.49
C ARG A 185 13.33 15.03 -18.14
N SER A 186 14.26 14.44 -17.38
CA SER A 186 15.09 13.33 -17.88
C SER A 186 14.42 11.97 -17.69
N ARG A 187 13.39 11.89 -16.83
CA ARG A 187 12.74 10.63 -16.40
C ARG A 187 13.70 9.70 -15.64
N ARG A 188 14.79 10.25 -15.14
CA ARG A 188 15.82 9.49 -14.42
C ARG A 188 15.39 9.27 -12.98
N LEU A 189 15.51 8.03 -12.52
CA LEU A 189 15.39 7.70 -11.11
C LEU A 189 16.60 8.27 -10.36
N LEU A 190 16.36 9.14 -9.40
CA LEU A 190 17.37 9.80 -8.58
C LEU A 190 17.73 8.95 -7.36
N LEU A 191 16.72 8.56 -6.61
CA LEU A 191 16.85 7.70 -5.43
C LEU A 191 15.53 6.96 -5.16
N ARG A 192 15.61 5.92 -4.33
CA ARG A 192 14.45 5.17 -3.85
C ARG A 192 14.67 4.73 -2.41
N ALA A 193 13.59 4.58 -1.67
CA ALA A 193 13.59 4.00 -0.33
C ALA A 193 12.35 3.15 -0.13
N ALA A 194 12.43 2.21 0.80
CA ALA A 194 11.32 1.36 1.15
C ALA A 194 11.15 1.26 2.66
N GLY A 195 9.95 0.94 3.11
CA GLY A 195 9.65 0.59 4.48
C GLY A 195 8.63 -0.54 4.52
N SER A 196 8.63 -1.30 5.59
CA SER A 196 7.72 -2.42 5.78
C SER A 196 7.25 -2.54 7.21
N SER A 197 6.11 -3.17 7.41
CA SER A 197 5.61 -3.50 8.73
C SER A 197 4.84 -4.82 8.70
N ARG A 198 4.68 -5.41 9.88
CA ARG A 198 3.85 -6.58 10.10
C ARG A 198 3.01 -6.36 11.34
N GLU A 199 1.70 -6.39 11.18
CA GLU A 199 0.71 -6.26 12.25
C GLU A 199 -0.07 -7.55 12.36
N GLY A 200 -0.12 -8.14 13.54
CA GLY A 200 -0.86 -9.38 13.78
C GLY A 200 -1.66 -9.33 15.07
N GLY A 201 -2.72 -10.10 15.13
CA GLY A 201 -3.55 -10.20 16.32
C GLY A 201 -4.67 -11.20 16.20
N SER A 202 -5.48 -11.27 17.26
CA SER A 202 -6.69 -12.07 17.30
C SER A 202 -7.92 -11.20 17.53
N ALA A 203 -9.07 -11.69 17.08
CA ALA A 203 -10.34 -11.00 17.23
C ALA A 203 -11.49 -11.99 17.44
N THR A 204 -12.58 -11.47 18.02
CA THR A 204 -13.88 -12.14 18.00
C THR A 204 -14.48 -11.98 16.61
N LEU A 205 -15.41 -12.85 16.21
CA LEU A 205 -16.09 -12.75 14.91
C LEU A 205 -16.68 -11.34 14.68
N VAL A 206 -17.31 -10.75 15.67
CA VAL A 206 -17.93 -9.42 15.59
C VAL A 206 -16.87 -8.31 15.52
N GLY A 207 -15.77 -8.42 16.26
CA GLY A 207 -14.69 -7.42 16.31
C GLY A 207 -13.66 -7.54 15.20
N PHE A 208 -13.67 -8.60 14.39
CA PHE A 208 -12.64 -8.88 13.40
C PHE A 208 -12.49 -7.77 12.36
N ALA A 209 -13.60 -7.30 11.80
CA ALA A 209 -13.56 -6.27 10.75
C ALA A 209 -12.97 -4.95 11.25
N GLU A 210 -13.23 -4.57 12.50
CA GLU A 210 -12.70 -3.35 13.10
C GLU A 210 -11.22 -3.49 13.45
N LYS A 211 -10.83 -4.55 14.17
CA LYS A 211 -9.44 -4.81 14.54
C LYS A 211 -8.53 -4.97 13.32
N SER A 212 -8.97 -5.70 12.30
CA SER A 212 -8.19 -5.89 11.07
C SER A 212 -8.05 -4.59 10.24
N ARG A 213 -9.09 -3.74 10.26
CA ARG A 213 -9.00 -2.40 9.66
C ARG A 213 -8.00 -1.52 10.40
N ALA A 214 -8.03 -1.51 11.72
CA ALA A 214 -7.07 -0.78 12.55
C ALA A 214 -5.64 -1.26 12.29
N ALA A 215 -5.42 -2.58 12.21
CA ALA A 215 -4.11 -3.16 11.88
C ALA A 215 -3.61 -2.75 10.49
N ARG A 216 -4.50 -2.64 9.49
CA ARG A 216 -4.11 -2.14 8.15
C ARG A 216 -3.65 -0.69 8.21
N VAL A 217 -4.35 0.17 8.94
CA VAL A 217 -3.97 1.58 9.09
C VAL A 217 -2.65 1.71 9.86
N SER A 218 -2.52 1.01 10.99
CA SER A 218 -1.28 0.96 11.79
C SER A 218 -0.09 0.45 10.97
N GLY A 219 -0.33 -0.59 10.13
CA GLY A 219 0.67 -1.11 9.23
C GLY A 219 1.23 -0.06 8.26
N PHE A 220 0.36 0.77 7.69
CA PHE A 220 0.82 1.89 6.86
C PHE A 220 1.61 2.92 7.66
N ASP A 221 1.20 3.25 8.88
CA ASP A 221 1.91 4.22 9.72
C ASP A 221 3.33 3.75 10.06
N HIS A 222 3.47 2.49 10.49
CA HIS A 222 4.78 1.92 10.81
C HIS A 222 5.67 1.77 9.58
N ALA A 223 5.12 1.25 8.47
CA ALA A 223 5.87 1.13 7.21
C ALA A 223 6.32 2.49 6.68
N MET A 224 5.47 3.53 6.80
CA MET A 224 5.82 4.89 6.38
C MET A 224 6.87 5.53 7.29
N ALA A 225 6.80 5.30 8.61
CA ALA A 225 7.82 5.77 9.54
C ALA A 225 9.20 5.18 9.20
N GLN A 226 9.27 3.88 8.93
CA GLN A 226 10.49 3.22 8.48
C GLN A 226 10.96 3.76 7.11
N LEU A 227 10.04 3.96 6.16
CA LEU A 227 10.36 4.55 4.87
C LEU A 227 10.99 5.94 5.03
N ILE A 228 10.47 6.80 5.90
CA ILE A 228 11.00 8.14 6.14
C ILE A 228 12.45 8.06 6.65
N GLU A 229 12.76 7.16 7.58
CA GLU A 229 14.12 6.96 8.07
C GLU A 229 15.06 6.48 6.96
N ASN A 230 14.64 5.48 6.19
CA ASN A 230 15.42 4.97 5.07
C ASN A 230 15.61 6.05 3.99
N LEU A 231 14.58 6.86 3.73
CA LEU A 231 14.65 7.95 2.77
C LEU A 231 15.65 9.04 3.20
N ARG A 232 15.74 9.35 4.50
CA ARG A 232 16.77 10.27 5.03
C ARG A 232 18.17 9.76 4.73
N ASN A 233 18.42 8.48 4.95
CA ASN A 233 19.70 7.86 4.65
C ASN A 233 20.01 7.90 3.15
N GLU A 234 19.03 7.54 2.30
CA GLU A 234 19.20 7.58 0.84
C GLU A 234 19.44 9.01 0.31
N VAL A 235 18.83 10.02 0.90
CA VAL A 235 19.10 11.43 0.58
C VAL A 235 20.55 11.80 0.90
N GLN A 236 21.11 11.34 2.01
CA GLN A 236 22.52 11.59 2.33
C GLN A 236 23.45 10.91 1.31
N VAL A 237 23.20 9.64 1.01
CA VAL A 237 23.95 8.89 -0.01
C VAL A 237 23.84 9.57 -1.38
N PHE A 238 22.65 10.03 -1.74
CA PHE A 238 22.44 10.75 -3.01
C PHE A 238 23.22 12.07 -3.06
N ARG A 239 23.24 12.85 -1.98
CA ARG A 239 23.99 14.11 -1.91
C ARG A 239 25.50 13.92 -2.13
N GLU A 240 26.07 12.81 -1.65
CA GLU A 240 27.49 12.48 -1.85
C GLU A 240 27.79 11.96 -3.24
N ARG A 241 26.83 11.24 -3.85
CA ARG A 241 26.96 10.63 -5.17
C ARG A 241 26.67 11.60 -6.29
N ALA A 242 25.64 12.43 -6.18
CA ALA A 242 25.13 13.26 -7.27
C ALA A 242 26.19 14.17 -7.93
N PRO A 243 27.13 14.81 -7.19
CA PRO A 243 28.17 15.62 -7.81
C PRO A 243 29.19 14.80 -8.65
N LYS A 244 29.24 13.49 -8.43
CA LYS A 244 30.19 12.56 -9.09
C LYS A 244 29.52 11.77 -10.23
N ASP A 245 28.20 11.82 -10.34
CA ASP A 245 27.45 11.06 -11.34
C ASP A 245 27.39 11.85 -12.66
N PRO A 246 27.98 11.32 -13.76
CA PRO A 246 27.99 12.01 -15.05
C PRO A 246 26.58 12.21 -15.65
N GLY A 247 25.61 11.43 -15.19
CA GLY A 247 24.20 11.56 -15.59
C GLY A 247 23.42 12.59 -14.79
N ILE A 248 24.06 13.33 -13.84
CA ILE A 248 23.42 14.35 -13.03
C ILE A 248 24.22 15.65 -13.11
N ARG A 249 23.55 16.74 -13.44
CA ARG A 249 24.11 18.08 -13.38
C ARG A 249 23.40 18.86 -12.27
N LEU A 250 24.15 19.26 -11.26
CA LEU A 250 23.65 20.14 -10.21
C LEU A 250 23.89 21.58 -10.61
N VAL A 251 22.82 22.40 -10.60
CA VAL A 251 22.88 23.85 -10.81
C VAL A 251 22.58 24.51 -9.46
N LEU A 252 23.64 25.03 -8.84
CA LEU A 252 23.56 25.67 -7.51
C LEU A 252 23.46 27.19 -7.70
N PRO A 253 22.56 27.87 -6.95
CA PRO A 253 22.53 29.33 -6.95
C PRO A 253 23.78 29.91 -6.28
N PRO A 254 24.16 31.17 -6.59
CA PRO A 254 25.25 31.85 -5.90
C PRO A 254 25.03 31.87 -4.39
N GLY A 255 26.08 31.50 -3.62
CA GLY A 255 26.01 31.48 -2.16
C GLY A 255 25.20 30.32 -1.54
N TYR A 256 24.89 29.27 -2.32
CA TYR A 256 24.22 28.09 -1.79
C TYR A 256 25.07 27.41 -0.73
N ASP A 257 24.53 27.31 0.49
CA ASP A 257 25.13 26.54 1.57
C ASP A 257 24.37 25.22 1.77
N PRO A 258 24.97 24.07 1.47
CA PRO A 258 24.33 22.77 1.65
C PRO A 258 24.06 22.39 3.11
N ALA A 259 24.70 23.09 4.08
CA ALA A 259 24.52 22.86 5.50
C ALA A 259 23.44 23.76 6.11
N ALA A 260 23.03 24.81 5.42
CA ALA A 260 21.99 25.72 5.92
C ALA A 260 20.69 24.97 6.13
N LYS A 261 20.14 25.05 7.33
CA LYS A 261 18.77 24.65 7.64
C LYS A 261 17.89 25.90 7.49
N ARG A 262 16.80 25.78 6.77
CA ARG A 262 15.76 26.82 6.75
C ARG A 262 14.90 26.74 7.99
#